data_c6fffcf8d424cc491953d8954c7f5f04
#
_entry.id   c6fffcf8d424cc491953d8954c7f5f04
#
_cell.length_a   1.000
_cell.length_b   1.000
_cell.length_c   1.000
_cell.angle_alpha   90.00
_cell.angle_beta   90.00
_cell.angle_gamma   90.00
#
_symmetry.space_group_name_H-M   'P 1'
#
loop_
_entity.id
_entity.type
_entity.pdbx_description
1 polymer ?
#
loop_
_entity_poly.entity_id
_entity_poly.type
_entity_poly.pdbx_seq_one_letter_code
_entity_poly.pdbx_strand_id
1 'polypeptide(L)'
;MLSNITIGQYFPGDSLLHRMDPRAKIIATMIFIIAIFFADSLVTYSIVAAFTFGCLGLSRLPVRLVWLSIKPLWIIIVFTLAIHVFTTPGEYLFTYGWLHISREGLNLGGLMAGRLIFLIVFSSLLTYTTSPIRLTDGIERLLNPWKRFGVPAHELAMMMTIALRFIPTLLEETDRIMKAQESRGADFTTGSLVKRAKNMVPLLVPLFISAFRRADELAVAMESRCYRGGEGRTRLKELQYSSLDTYGVGAVVLVSVVLAVLRWGFGI
;
A
#
# COMPACT_ATOMS: atom_id res chain seq x y z
N MET A 1 3.52 -5.85 23.65
CA MET A 1 2.55 -6.06 22.54
C MET A 1 2.74 -5.15 21.34
N LEU A 2 3.33 -3.97 21.48
CA LEU A 2 3.53 -2.99 20.40
C LEU A 2 4.85 -3.18 19.60
N SER A 3 5.75 -4.07 20.03
CA SER A 3 7.07 -4.30 19.43
C SER A 3 7.04 -4.88 18.00
N ASN A 4 5.89 -5.34 17.52
CA ASN A 4 5.72 -5.93 16.18
C ASN A 4 5.09 -4.98 15.16
N ILE A 5 4.91 -3.71 15.49
CA ILE A 5 4.43 -2.71 14.52
C ILE A 5 5.62 -2.26 13.69
N THR A 6 5.89 -2.97 12.60
CA THR A 6 6.85 -2.51 11.59
C THR A 6 6.23 -1.32 10.84
N ILE A 7 6.79 -0.13 11.07
CA ILE A 7 6.39 1.09 10.38
C ILE A 7 6.87 1.00 8.94
N GLY A 8 5.95 0.65 8.05
CA GLY A 8 6.22 0.41 6.64
C GLY A 8 6.82 -0.97 6.40
N GLN A 9 6.21 -1.74 5.54
CA GLN A 9 6.69 -3.08 5.14
C GLN A 9 7.84 -2.98 4.11
N TYR A 10 8.64 -1.89 4.17
CA TYR A 10 9.77 -1.71 3.27
C TYR A 10 10.85 -2.77 3.56
N PHE A 11 11.25 -3.48 2.52
CA PHE A 11 12.36 -4.43 2.57
C PHE A 11 13.58 -3.80 1.90
N PRO A 12 14.68 -3.52 2.63
CA PRO A 12 15.86 -2.93 2.05
C PRO A 12 16.52 -3.89 1.05
N GLY A 13 16.81 -3.40 -0.14
CA GLY A 13 17.43 -4.18 -1.22
C GLY A 13 17.97 -3.29 -2.32
N ASP A 14 18.84 -3.85 -3.19
CA ASP A 14 19.52 -3.15 -4.28
C ASP A 14 19.06 -3.62 -5.67
N SER A 15 17.81 -4.07 -5.80
CA SER A 15 17.28 -4.49 -7.10
C SER A 15 17.00 -3.29 -8.02
N LEU A 16 16.79 -3.58 -9.31
CA LEU A 16 16.41 -2.56 -10.30
C LEU A 16 15.18 -1.78 -9.85
N LEU A 17 14.17 -2.48 -9.29
CA LEU A 17 12.97 -1.83 -8.78
C LEU A 17 13.26 -0.92 -7.58
N HIS A 18 14.19 -1.29 -6.68
CA HIS A 18 14.55 -0.42 -5.54
C HIS A 18 15.20 0.89 -5.97
N ARG A 19 15.96 0.88 -7.08
CA ARG A 19 16.67 2.06 -7.61
C ARG A 19 15.78 3.02 -8.38
N MET A 20 14.62 2.58 -8.87
CA MET A 20 13.67 3.42 -9.60
C MET A 20 13.15 4.58 -8.75
N ASP A 21 12.87 5.70 -9.42
CA ASP A 21 12.26 6.89 -8.81
C ASP A 21 10.85 6.56 -8.27
N PRO A 22 10.51 6.94 -7.03
CA PRO A 22 9.20 6.71 -6.44
C PRO A 22 8.04 7.22 -7.29
N ARG A 23 8.21 8.34 -8.00
CA ARG A 23 7.19 8.91 -8.90
C ARG A 23 6.85 7.94 -10.03
N ALA A 24 7.88 7.41 -10.68
CA ALA A 24 7.73 6.45 -11.76
C ALA A 24 7.03 5.17 -11.29
N LYS A 25 7.39 4.66 -10.09
CA LYS A 25 6.75 3.49 -9.48
C LYS A 25 5.29 3.71 -9.16
N ILE A 26 4.93 4.87 -8.57
CA ILE A 26 3.54 5.21 -8.27
C ILE A 26 2.72 5.24 -9.55
N ILE A 27 3.18 5.97 -10.58
CA ILE A 27 2.49 6.06 -11.87
C ILE A 27 2.37 4.67 -12.52
N ALA A 28 3.46 3.90 -12.57
CA ALA A 28 3.47 2.55 -13.13
C ALA A 28 2.49 1.64 -12.39
N THR A 29 2.46 1.69 -11.07
CA THR A 29 1.54 0.89 -10.26
C THR A 29 0.09 1.27 -10.54
N MET A 30 -0.24 2.55 -10.59
CA MET A 30 -1.59 3.03 -10.89
C MET A 30 -2.05 2.62 -12.28
N ILE A 31 -1.20 2.79 -13.30
CA ILE A 31 -1.50 2.37 -14.68
C ILE A 31 -1.74 0.85 -14.72
N PHE A 32 -0.88 0.05 -14.09
CA PHE A 32 -1.01 -1.40 -14.13
C PHE A 32 -2.23 -1.92 -13.37
N ILE A 33 -2.58 -1.31 -12.22
CA ILE A 33 -3.82 -1.60 -11.50
C ILE A 33 -5.03 -1.40 -12.41
N ILE A 34 -5.08 -0.29 -13.16
CA ILE A 34 -6.15 -0.03 -14.12
C ILE A 34 -6.10 -1.04 -15.27
N ALA A 35 -4.91 -1.38 -15.77
CA ALA A 35 -4.73 -2.33 -16.86
C ALA A 35 -5.20 -3.75 -16.53
N ILE A 36 -5.06 -4.20 -15.28
CA ILE A 36 -5.56 -5.52 -14.84
C ILE A 36 -7.09 -5.65 -15.04
N PHE A 37 -7.84 -4.55 -14.96
CA PHE A 37 -9.30 -4.57 -15.21
C PHE A 37 -9.66 -4.79 -16.69
N PHE A 38 -8.71 -4.65 -17.60
CA PHE A 38 -8.92 -4.99 -19.01
C PHE A 38 -8.67 -6.47 -19.30
N ALA A 39 -8.16 -7.24 -18.36
CA ALA A 39 -7.95 -8.67 -18.51
C ALA A 39 -9.26 -9.43 -18.24
N ASP A 40 -9.84 -10.05 -19.26
CA ASP A 40 -11.09 -10.82 -19.17
C ASP A 40 -10.94 -12.25 -19.72
N SER A 41 -9.79 -12.62 -20.31
CA SER A 41 -9.53 -13.90 -20.94
C SER A 41 -8.30 -14.58 -20.32
N LEU A 42 -8.22 -15.90 -20.44
CA LEU A 42 -7.07 -16.68 -19.96
C LEU A 42 -5.75 -16.20 -20.59
N VAL A 43 -5.77 -15.76 -21.84
CA VAL A 43 -4.59 -15.23 -22.55
C VAL A 43 -4.14 -13.92 -21.93
N THR A 44 -5.06 -12.98 -21.69
CA THR A 44 -4.75 -11.69 -21.05
C THR A 44 -4.25 -11.87 -19.62
N TYR A 45 -4.82 -12.82 -18.87
CA TYR A 45 -4.30 -13.18 -17.53
C TYR A 45 -2.90 -13.80 -17.56
N SER A 46 -2.58 -14.57 -18.60
CA SER A 46 -1.22 -15.11 -18.77
C SER A 46 -0.19 -14.01 -19.00
N ILE A 47 -0.54 -12.96 -19.74
CA ILE A 47 0.32 -11.77 -19.94
C ILE A 47 0.52 -11.02 -18.62
N VAL A 48 -0.57 -10.77 -17.87
CA VAL A 48 -0.51 -10.13 -16.55
C VAL A 48 0.36 -10.94 -15.59
N ALA A 49 0.19 -12.27 -15.58
CA ALA A 49 0.98 -13.17 -14.77
C ALA A 49 2.47 -13.10 -15.14
N ALA A 50 2.80 -13.25 -16.42
CA ALA A 50 4.19 -13.20 -16.90
C ALA A 50 4.85 -11.86 -16.53
N PHE A 51 4.16 -10.75 -16.71
CA PHE A 51 4.68 -9.43 -16.35
C PHE A 51 4.87 -9.28 -14.81
N THR A 52 3.87 -9.69 -14.03
CA THR A 52 3.93 -9.61 -12.55
C THR A 52 5.07 -10.49 -12.01
N PHE A 53 5.20 -11.73 -12.49
CA PHE A 53 6.30 -12.61 -12.08
C PHE A 53 7.67 -12.10 -12.58
N GLY A 54 7.73 -11.49 -13.77
CA GLY A 54 8.92 -10.80 -14.24
C GLY A 54 9.35 -9.65 -13.31
N CYS A 55 8.41 -8.78 -12.93
CA CYS A 55 8.66 -7.71 -11.96
C CYS A 55 9.10 -8.27 -10.60
N LEU A 56 8.46 -9.35 -10.14
CA LEU A 56 8.81 -10.03 -8.89
C LEU A 56 10.26 -10.57 -8.93
N GLY A 57 10.64 -11.23 -10.02
CA GLY A 57 12.02 -11.71 -10.23
C GLY A 57 13.03 -10.58 -10.25
N LEU A 58 12.73 -9.47 -10.94
CA LEU A 58 13.57 -8.27 -10.97
C LEU A 58 13.66 -7.57 -9.60
N SER A 59 12.63 -7.69 -8.75
CA SER A 59 12.63 -7.10 -7.41
C SER A 59 13.54 -7.82 -6.42
N ARG A 60 13.90 -9.08 -6.69
CA ARG A 60 14.66 -9.96 -5.79
C ARG A 60 14.05 -10.09 -4.39
N LEU A 61 12.74 -9.89 -4.27
CA LEU A 61 12.05 -10.06 -3.00
C LEU A 61 11.89 -11.55 -2.67
N PRO A 62 12.04 -11.94 -1.41
CA PRO A 62 11.77 -13.32 -1.00
C PRO A 62 10.29 -13.64 -1.17
N VAL A 63 9.98 -14.77 -1.78
CA VAL A 63 8.61 -15.24 -2.04
C VAL A 63 7.73 -15.25 -0.77
N ARG A 64 8.37 -15.44 0.39
CA ARG A 64 7.70 -15.37 1.70
C ARG A 64 6.97 -14.04 1.94
N LEU A 65 7.54 -12.90 1.50
CA LEU A 65 6.91 -11.59 1.67
C LEU A 65 5.67 -11.47 0.81
N VAL A 66 5.72 -12.00 -0.42
CA VAL A 66 4.57 -12.02 -1.33
C VAL A 66 3.45 -12.87 -0.74
N TRP A 67 3.77 -14.03 -0.19
CA TRP A 67 2.79 -14.88 0.50
C TRP A 67 2.18 -14.18 1.72
N LEU A 68 2.99 -13.45 2.49
CA LEU A 68 2.52 -12.67 3.64
C LEU A 68 1.55 -11.55 3.24
N SER A 69 1.67 -11.00 2.03
CA SER A 69 0.72 -9.99 1.50
C SER A 69 -0.64 -10.61 1.14
N ILE A 70 -0.64 -11.85 0.63
CA ILE A 70 -1.86 -12.55 0.23
C ILE A 70 -2.61 -13.13 1.46
N LYS A 71 -1.85 -13.61 2.45
CA LYS A 71 -2.37 -14.31 3.62
C LYS A 71 -3.52 -13.59 4.35
N PRO A 72 -3.49 -12.29 4.66
CA PRO A 72 -4.61 -11.62 5.34
C PRO A 72 -5.87 -11.50 4.48
N LEU A 73 -5.72 -11.57 3.15
CA LEU A 73 -6.80 -11.38 2.18
C LEU A 73 -7.33 -12.72 1.60
N TRP A 74 -6.76 -13.86 2.01
CA TRP A 74 -7.15 -15.16 1.49
C TRP A 74 -8.64 -15.47 1.70
N ILE A 75 -9.21 -14.99 2.81
CA ILE A 75 -10.65 -15.17 3.11
C ILE A 75 -11.49 -14.46 2.05
N ILE A 76 -11.11 -13.24 1.66
CA ILE A 76 -11.82 -12.46 0.62
C ILE A 76 -11.68 -13.15 -0.73
N ILE A 77 -10.49 -13.67 -1.07
CA ILE A 77 -10.24 -14.39 -2.31
C ILE A 77 -11.11 -15.64 -2.40
N VAL A 78 -11.13 -16.45 -1.33
CA VAL A 78 -11.95 -17.67 -1.28
C VAL A 78 -13.45 -17.32 -1.31
N PHE A 79 -13.87 -16.28 -0.62
CA PHE A 79 -15.26 -15.83 -0.61
C PHE A 79 -15.71 -15.34 -1.99
N THR A 80 -14.86 -14.59 -2.70
CA THR A 80 -15.11 -14.15 -4.07
C THR A 80 -15.26 -15.35 -5.02
N LEU A 81 -14.33 -16.31 -4.91
CA LEU A 81 -14.41 -17.55 -5.68
C LEU A 81 -15.73 -18.29 -5.41
N ALA A 82 -16.08 -18.46 -4.11
CA ALA A 82 -17.28 -19.17 -3.71
C ALA A 82 -18.56 -18.48 -4.24
N ILE A 83 -18.65 -17.15 -4.11
CA ILE A 83 -19.80 -16.41 -4.65
C ILE A 83 -19.98 -16.71 -6.14
N HIS A 84 -18.93 -16.55 -6.94
CA HIS A 84 -19.03 -16.73 -8.38
C HIS A 84 -19.36 -18.18 -8.75
N VAL A 85 -18.78 -19.17 -8.06
CA VAL A 85 -19.05 -20.58 -8.29
C VAL A 85 -20.52 -20.94 -8.05
N PHE A 86 -21.14 -20.38 -7.00
CA PHE A 86 -22.52 -20.72 -6.62
C PHE A 86 -23.59 -19.79 -7.22
N THR A 87 -23.22 -18.56 -7.61
CA THR A 87 -24.22 -17.56 -8.06
C THR A 87 -24.28 -17.45 -9.58
N THR A 88 -23.19 -17.79 -10.31
CA THR A 88 -23.17 -17.62 -11.75
C THR A 88 -23.95 -18.75 -12.44
N PRO A 89 -25.01 -18.45 -13.22
CA PRO A 89 -25.74 -19.45 -13.99
C PRO A 89 -24.88 -19.95 -15.16
N GLY A 90 -25.03 -21.23 -15.52
CA GLY A 90 -24.30 -21.83 -16.63
C GLY A 90 -24.49 -23.35 -16.69
N GLU A 91 -23.62 -24.05 -17.44
CA GLU A 91 -23.60 -25.51 -17.47
C GLU A 91 -23.20 -26.07 -16.12
N TYR A 92 -24.12 -26.81 -15.49
CA TYR A 92 -23.90 -27.39 -14.17
C TYR A 92 -22.99 -28.60 -14.27
N LEU A 93 -21.81 -28.54 -13.67
CA LEU A 93 -20.88 -29.66 -13.53
C LEU A 93 -21.30 -30.62 -12.42
N PHE A 94 -21.89 -30.07 -11.37
CA PHE A 94 -22.34 -30.84 -10.21
C PHE A 94 -23.57 -30.16 -9.57
N THR A 95 -24.62 -30.97 -9.36
CA THR A 95 -25.85 -30.51 -8.69
C THR A 95 -26.09 -31.39 -7.47
N TYR A 96 -26.02 -30.81 -6.29
CA TYR A 96 -26.36 -31.48 -5.03
C TYR A 96 -27.39 -30.64 -4.26
N GLY A 97 -28.64 -30.97 -4.44
CA GLY A 97 -29.75 -30.22 -3.85
C GLY A 97 -29.84 -28.79 -4.32
N TRP A 98 -29.59 -27.83 -3.46
CA TRP A 98 -29.59 -26.39 -3.74
C TRP A 98 -28.22 -25.81 -4.12
N LEU A 99 -27.17 -26.62 -4.06
CA LEU A 99 -25.81 -26.24 -4.46
C LEU A 99 -25.58 -26.63 -5.93
N HIS A 100 -25.46 -25.61 -6.78
CA HIS A 100 -25.20 -25.76 -8.20
C HIS A 100 -23.82 -25.20 -8.51
N ILE A 101 -22.88 -26.04 -8.94
CA ILE A 101 -21.56 -25.60 -9.39
C ILE A 101 -21.60 -25.53 -10.90
N SER A 102 -21.49 -24.31 -11.46
CA SER A 102 -21.43 -24.07 -12.88
C SER A 102 -19.99 -24.00 -13.38
N ARG A 103 -19.75 -24.43 -14.61
CA ARG A 103 -18.44 -24.33 -15.28
C ARG A 103 -18.06 -22.88 -15.51
N GLU A 104 -19.01 -22.06 -15.89
CA GLU A 104 -18.85 -20.61 -16.08
C GLU A 104 -18.51 -19.90 -14.75
N GLY A 105 -19.19 -20.30 -13.66
CA GLY A 105 -18.91 -19.79 -12.32
C GLY A 105 -17.50 -20.11 -11.84
N LEU A 106 -17.00 -21.33 -12.15
CA LEU A 106 -15.63 -21.70 -11.81
C LEU A 106 -14.60 -20.88 -12.59
N ASN A 107 -14.83 -20.69 -13.90
CA ASN A 107 -13.96 -19.87 -14.75
C ASN A 107 -13.98 -18.41 -14.31
N LEU A 108 -15.15 -17.79 -14.14
CA LEU A 108 -15.28 -16.40 -13.70
C LEU A 108 -14.73 -16.20 -12.30
N GLY A 109 -15.04 -17.10 -11.37
CA GLY A 109 -14.51 -17.06 -10.02
C GLY A 109 -13.00 -17.17 -9.98
N GLY A 110 -12.40 -18.05 -10.79
CA GLY A 110 -10.96 -18.19 -10.94
C GLY A 110 -10.31 -16.93 -11.51
N LEU A 111 -10.90 -16.32 -12.53
CA LEU A 111 -10.42 -15.06 -13.11
C LEU A 111 -10.51 -13.92 -12.08
N MET A 112 -11.62 -13.79 -11.35
CA MET A 112 -11.78 -12.74 -10.33
C MET A 112 -10.84 -12.95 -9.14
N ALA A 113 -10.67 -14.18 -8.68
CA ALA A 113 -9.69 -14.51 -7.65
C ALA A 113 -8.26 -14.20 -8.11
N GLY A 114 -7.90 -14.56 -9.35
CA GLY A 114 -6.63 -14.22 -9.98
C GLY A 114 -6.42 -12.71 -10.07
N ARG A 115 -7.44 -11.94 -10.45
CA ARG A 115 -7.41 -10.47 -10.48
C ARG A 115 -7.02 -9.90 -9.13
N LEU A 116 -7.68 -10.34 -8.06
CA LEU A 116 -7.37 -9.90 -6.70
C LEU A 116 -5.92 -10.24 -6.32
N ILE A 117 -5.45 -11.43 -6.64
CA ILE A 117 -4.07 -11.86 -6.35
C ILE A 117 -3.07 -10.94 -7.06
N PHE A 118 -3.25 -10.67 -8.35
CA PHE A 118 -2.32 -9.81 -9.11
C PHE A 118 -2.36 -8.37 -8.60
N LEU A 119 -3.54 -7.81 -8.26
CA LEU A 119 -3.66 -6.49 -7.65
C LEU A 119 -2.89 -6.40 -6.33
N ILE A 120 -3.06 -7.39 -5.45
CA ILE A 120 -2.36 -7.44 -4.16
C ILE A 120 -0.86 -7.56 -4.36
N VAL A 121 -0.42 -8.48 -5.20
CA VAL A 121 1.02 -8.72 -5.43
C VAL A 121 1.68 -7.49 -6.03
N PHE A 122 1.09 -6.89 -7.06
CA PHE A 122 1.68 -5.73 -7.72
C PHE A 122 1.68 -4.48 -6.83
N SER A 123 0.61 -4.24 -6.08
CA SER A 123 0.55 -3.16 -5.09
C SER A 123 1.58 -3.36 -3.97
N SER A 124 1.78 -4.61 -3.52
CA SER A 124 2.76 -4.92 -2.50
C SER A 124 4.21 -4.72 -2.97
N LEU A 125 4.50 -4.88 -4.28
CA LEU A 125 5.81 -4.56 -4.85
C LEU A 125 6.19 -3.09 -4.61
N LEU A 126 5.26 -2.15 -4.80
CA LEU A 126 5.49 -0.73 -4.50
C LEU A 126 5.87 -0.55 -3.03
N THR A 127 5.09 -1.15 -2.12
CA THR A 127 5.29 -1.01 -0.67
C THR A 127 6.60 -1.61 -0.20
N TYR A 128 6.97 -2.80 -0.69
CA TYR A 128 8.23 -3.46 -0.30
C TYR A 128 9.47 -2.82 -0.91
N THR A 129 9.37 -2.21 -2.10
CA THR A 129 10.53 -1.65 -2.80
C THR A 129 10.71 -0.14 -2.59
N THR A 130 9.81 0.53 -1.87
CA THR A 130 9.87 1.99 -1.68
C THR A 130 9.67 2.33 -0.21
N SER A 131 10.65 3.03 0.40
CA SER A 131 10.50 3.47 1.79
C SER A 131 9.39 4.53 1.93
N PRO A 132 8.68 4.58 3.08
CA PRO A 132 7.60 5.53 3.30
C PRO A 132 8.01 7.00 3.07
N ILE A 133 9.22 7.38 3.48
CA ILE A 133 9.75 8.73 3.27
C ILE A 133 9.93 9.03 1.78
N ARG A 134 10.50 8.10 1.00
CA ARG A 134 10.65 8.25 -0.45
C ARG A 134 9.29 8.30 -1.16
N LEU A 135 8.33 7.51 -0.67
CA LEU A 135 6.96 7.53 -1.19
C LEU A 135 6.30 8.90 -0.98
N THR A 136 6.46 9.48 0.21
CA THR A 136 5.99 10.84 0.53
C THR A 136 6.59 11.89 -0.41
N ASP A 137 7.92 11.82 -0.64
CA ASP A 137 8.60 12.72 -1.58
C ASP A 137 8.09 12.56 -3.02
N GLY A 138 7.79 11.32 -3.42
CA GLY A 138 7.19 11.01 -4.72
C GLY A 138 5.79 11.62 -4.87
N ILE A 139 4.94 11.45 -3.86
CA ILE A 139 3.58 12.01 -3.83
C ILE A 139 3.62 13.54 -3.89
N GLU A 140 4.50 14.19 -3.12
CA GLU A 140 4.65 15.64 -3.17
C GLU A 140 4.96 16.14 -4.57
N ARG A 141 5.92 15.50 -5.24
CA ARG A 141 6.30 15.88 -6.60
C ARG A 141 5.17 15.65 -7.62
N LEU A 142 4.39 14.59 -7.44
CA LEU A 142 3.22 14.30 -8.29
C LEU A 142 2.07 15.28 -8.03
N LEU A 143 1.91 15.76 -6.79
CA LEU A 143 0.89 16.76 -6.43
C LEU A 143 1.32 18.19 -6.76
N ASN A 144 2.60 18.47 -6.97
CA ASN A 144 3.11 19.82 -7.23
C ASN A 144 2.43 20.54 -8.42
N PRO A 145 2.10 19.89 -9.57
CA PRO A 145 1.34 20.54 -10.65
C PRO A 145 -0.04 21.04 -10.21
N TRP A 146 -0.65 20.38 -9.21
CA TRP A 146 -1.97 20.72 -8.67
C TRP A 146 -1.94 21.89 -7.67
N LYS A 147 -0.75 22.41 -7.35
CA LYS A 147 -0.59 23.63 -6.54
C LYS A 147 -1.37 24.81 -7.16
N ARG A 148 -1.51 24.84 -8.49
CA ARG A 148 -2.31 25.85 -9.21
C ARG A 148 -3.81 25.80 -8.86
N PHE A 149 -4.29 24.66 -8.39
CA PHE A 149 -5.68 24.45 -7.93
C PHE A 149 -5.84 24.59 -6.42
N GLY A 150 -4.83 25.13 -5.72
CA GLY A 150 -4.87 25.33 -4.27
C GLY A 150 -4.47 24.11 -3.43
N VAL A 151 -3.91 23.04 -4.02
CA VAL A 151 -3.44 21.87 -3.26
C VAL A 151 -2.13 22.20 -2.54
N PRO A 152 -2.07 22.18 -1.19
CA PRO A 152 -0.86 22.47 -0.42
C PRO A 152 0.07 21.25 -0.39
N ALA A 153 0.63 20.87 -1.57
CA ALA A 153 1.40 19.64 -1.74
C ALA A 153 2.64 19.56 -0.83
N HIS A 154 3.32 20.70 -0.65
CA HIS A 154 4.51 20.78 0.20
C HIS A 154 4.16 20.61 1.68
N GLU A 155 3.12 21.28 2.14
CA GLU A 155 2.66 21.23 3.51
C GLU A 155 2.18 19.83 3.88
N LEU A 156 1.44 19.17 3.00
CA LEU A 156 1.01 17.77 3.16
C LEU A 156 2.21 16.83 3.28
N ALA A 157 3.21 16.95 2.40
CA ALA A 157 4.40 16.10 2.44
C ALA A 157 5.24 16.36 3.69
N MET A 158 5.34 17.62 4.14
CA MET A 158 6.02 17.95 5.37
C MET A 158 5.30 17.35 6.59
N MET A 159 3.97 17.47 6.67
CA MET A 159 3.18 16.83 7.74
C MET A 159 3.38 15.31 7.75
N MET A 160 3.34 14.65 6.59
CA MET A 160 3.58 13.20 6.48
C MET A 160 5.01 12.84 6.93
N THR A 161 6.02 13.61 6.54
CA THR A 161 7.42 13.37 6.94
C THR A 161 7.62 13.52 8.43
N ILE A 162 7.02 14.56 9.04
CA ILE A 162 7.03 14.78 10.49
C ILE A 162 6.31 13.63 11.21
N ALA A 163 5.12 13.25 10.74
CA ALA A 163 4.37 12.14 11.29
C ALA A 163 5.18 10.84 11.26
N LEU A 164 5.76 10.47 10.10
CA LEU A 164 6.58 9.26 9.95
C LEU A 164 7.80 9.26 10.88
N ARG A 165 8.36 10.43 11.18
CA ARG A 165 9.47 10.57 12.15
C ARG A 165 9.02 10.38 13.58
N PHE A 166 7.83 10.91 13.94
CA PHE A 166 7.34 10.87 15.33
C PHE A 166 6.64 9.56 15.69
N ILE A 167 6.13 8.79 14.72
CA ILE A 167 5.46 7.52 15.00
C ILE A 167 6.33 6.57 15.85
N PRO A 168 7.62 6.29 15.54
CA PRO A 168 8.46 5.44 16.39
C PRO A 168 8.57 5.96 17.82
N THR A 169 8.81 7.25 17.96
CA THR A 169 8.97 7.89 19.27
C THR A 169 7.69 7.86 20.10
N LEU A 170 6.53 8.09 19.45
CA LEU A 170 5.23 7.97 20.11
C LEU A 170 4.89 6.52 20.51
N LEU A 171 5.30 5.54 19.72
CA LEU A 171 5.15 4.12 20.09
C LEU A 171 5.98 3.76 21.31
N GLU A 172 7.24 4.21 21.39
CA GLU A 172 8.08 4.02 22.56
C GLU A 172 7.49 4.72 23.80
N GLU A 173 6.99 5.93 23.63
CA GLU A 173 6.32 6.69 24.70
C GLU A 173 5.06 5.96 25.19
N THR A 174 4.26 5.44 24.25
CA THR A 174 3.07 4.64 24.54
C THR A 174 3.41 3.42 25.39
N ASP A 175 4.48 2.70 25.01
CA ASP A 175 4.93 1.51 25.73
C ASP A 175 5.39 1.86 27.17
N ARG A 176 6.09 3.00 27.33
CA ARG A 176 6.51 3.51 28.66
C ARG A 176 5.31 3.89 29.54
N ILE A 177 4.35 4.65 28.97
CA ILE A 177 3.16 5.06 29.71
C ILE A 177 2.32 3.82 30.06
N MET A 178 2.17 2.86 29.13
CA MET A 178 1.42 1.62 29.36
C MET A 178 2.01 0.84 30.54
N LYS A 179 3.33 0.61 30.56
CA LYS A 179 4.02 -0.07 31.67
C LYS A 179 3.86 0.66 33.00
N ALA A 180 3.94 1.99 32.97
CA ALA A 180 3.72 2.78 34.17
C ALA A 180 2.28 2.69 34.71
N GLN A 181 1.28 2.63 33.83
CA GLN A 181 -0.11 2.48 34.23
C GLN A 181 -0.43 1.03 34.69
N GLU A 182 0.17 0.03 34.06
CA GLU A 182 0.10 -1.37 34.52
C GLU A 182 0.65 -1.52 35.93
N SER A 183 1.77 -0.86 36.25
CA SER A 183 2.35 -0.84 37.60
C SER A 183 1.45 -0.14 38.63
N ARG A 184 0.51 0.72 38.18
CA ARG A 184 -0.53 1.36 39.02
C ARG A 184 -1.82 0.54 39.09
N GLY A 185 -1.82 -0.68 38.54
CA GLY A 185 -2.97 -1.58 38.57
C GLY A 185 -3.96 -1.41 37.40
N ALA A 186 -3.59 -0.66 36.35
CA ALA A 186 -4.41 -0.59 35.15
C ALA A 186 -4.32 -1.90 34.37
N ASP A 187 -5.48 -2.42 33.97
CA ASP A 187 -5.57 -3.63 33.15
C ASP A 187 -6.14 -3.29 31.78
N PHE A 188 -5.33 -3.51 30.73
CA PHE A 188 -5.68 -3.23 29.34
C PHE A 188 -6.17 -4.47 28.58
N THR A 189 -6.08 -5.65 29.19
CA THR A 189 -6.29 -6.93 28.51
C THR A 189 -7.60 -7.59 28.90
N THR A 190 -8.07 -7.43 30.14
CA THR A 190 -9.25 -8.14 30.67
C THR A 190 -10.47 -7.21 30.78
N GLY A 191 -11.68 -7.81 30.70
CA GLY A 191 -12.95 -7.11 30.84
C GLY A 191 -13.71 -6.85 29.55
N SER A 192 -14.88 -6.20 29.69
CA SER A 192 -15.75 -5.83 28.56
C SER A 192 -15.07 -4.77 27.68
N LEU A 193 -15.49 -4.66 26.40
CA LEU A 193 -14.95 -3.66 25.45
C LEU A 193 -15.03 -2.23 26.00
N VAL A 194 -16.15 -1.89 26.67
CA VAL A 194 -16.35 -0.56 27.28
C VAL A 194 -15.35 -0.32 28.42
N LYS A 195 -15.10 -1.34 29.26
CA LYS A 195 -14.13 -1.24 30.37
C LYS A 195 -12.71 -1.06 29.83
N ARG A 196 -12.32 -1.79 28.77
CA ARG A 196 -11.03 -1.65 28.09
C ARG A 196 -10.86 -0.24 27.52
N ALA A 197 -11.88 0.27 26.81
CA ALA A 197 -11.85 1.64 26.26
C ALA A 197 -11.68 2.69 27.37
N LYS A 198 -12.36 2.56 28.50
CA LYS A 198 -12.21 3.46 29.64
C LYS A 198 -10.81 3.39 30.27
N ASN A 199 -10.25 2.20 30.35
CA ASN A 199 -8.88 2.00 30.84
C ASN A 199 -7.80 2.58 29.91
N MET A 200 -8.11 2.83 28.61
CA MET A 200 -7.18 3.47 27.67
C MET A 200 -7.12 5.00 27.83
N VAL A 201 -8.11 5.64 28.46
CA VAL A 201 -8.12 7.11 28.66
C VAL A 201 -6.89 7.62 29.42
N PRO A 202 -6.43 7.00 30.53
CA PRO A 202 -5.21 7.40 31.25
C PRO A 202 -3.93 7.27 30.42
N LEU A 203 -3.96 6.53 29.30
CA LEU A 203 -2.85 6.42 28.36
C LEU A 203 -2.95 7.50 27.27
N LEU A 204 -4.16 7.78 26.78
CA LEU A 204 -4.36 8.74 25.70
C LEU A 204 -4.05 10.19 26.12
N VAL A 205 -4.49 10.60 27.31
CA VAL A 205 -4.30 12.00 27.79
C VAL A 205 -2.81 12.38 27.86
N PRO A 206 -1.91 11.62 28.52
CA PRO A 206 -0.48 11.92 28.53
C PRO A 206 0.15 11.90 27.13
N LEU A 207 -0.28 10.99 26.25
CA LEU A 207 0.19 10.93 24.87
C LEU A 207 -0.15 12.20 24.09
N PHE A 208 -1.40 12.69 24.20
CA PHE A 208 -1.79 13.95 23.56
C PHE A 208 -0.96 15.11 24.06
N ILE A 209 -0.78 15.25 25.38
CA ILE A 209 0.03 16.31 25.97
C ILE A 209 1.47 16.24 25.47
N SER A 210 2.07 15.05 25.42
CA SER A 210 3.42 14.85 24.88
C SER A 210 3.51 15.19 23.40
N ALA A 211 2.51 14.78 22.59
CA ALA A 211 2.47 15.09 21.17
C ALA A 211 2.37 16.61 20.90
N PHE A 212 1.49 17.32 21.62
CA PHE A 212 1.39 18.79 21.51
C PHE A 212 2.67 19.50 21.93
N ARG A 213 3.28 19.09 23.05
CA ARG A 213 4.56 19.68 23.49
C ARG A 213 5.64 19.52 22.42
N ARG A 214 5.75 18.33 21.80
CA ARG A 214 6.70 18.09 20.73
C ARG A 214 6.39 18.92 19.48
N ALA A 215 5.10 19.12 19.17
CA ALA A 215 4.69 19.97 18.06
C ALA A 215 5.11 21.44 18.31
N ASP A 216 4.89 21.96 19.51
CA ASP A 216 5.32 23.30 19.89
C ASP A 216 6.84 23.45 19.85
N GLU A 217 7.60 22.50 20.41
CA GLU A 217 9.06 22.49 20.38
C GLU A 217 9.57 22.47 18.91
N LEU A 218 8.93 21.67 18.05
CA LEU A 218 9.28 21.62 16.62
C LEU A 218 8.96 22.95 15.92
N ALA A 219 7.80 23.56 16.21
CA ALA A 219 7.40 24.84 15.65
C ALA A 219 8.42 25.93 16.00
N VAL A 220 8.77 26.06 17.27
CA VAL A 220 9.81 27.00 17.74
C VAL A 220 11.16 26.74 17.08
N ALA A 221 11.56 25.47 16.96
CA ALA A 221 12.80 25.11 16.28
C ALA A 221 12.78 25.42 14.78
N MET A 222 11.63 25.35 14.11
CA MET A 222 11.46 25.74 12.71
C MET A 222 11.49 27.26 12.54
N GLU A 223 10.81 27.99 13.40
CA GLU A 223 10.81 29.46 13.43
C GLU A 223 12.23 30.02 13.67
N SER A 224 12.97 29.47 14.61
CA SER A 224 14.35 29.86 14.91
C SER A 224 15.31 29.60 13.72
N ARG A 225 14.95 28.68 12.83
CA ARG A 225 15.67 28.42 11.57
C ARG A 225 15.11 29.21 10.38
N CYS A 226 14.28 30.23 10.63
CA CYS A 226 13.67 31.08 9.63
C CYS A 226 12.86 30.30 8.58
N TYR A 227 12.13 29.26 9.00
CA TYR A 227 11.25 28.52 8.09
C TYR A 227 10.09 29.41 7.61
N ARG A 228 9.97 29.58 6.29
CA ARG A 228 8.95 30.42 5.61
C ARG A 228 8.10 29.64 4.61
N GLY A 229 7.88 28.32 4.84
CA GLY A 229 7.14 27.48 3.90
C GLY A 229 8.04 26.82 2.84
N GLY A 230 7.43 26.38 1.74
CA GLY A 230 8.11 25.59 0.71
C GLY A 230 8.74 26.39 -0.44
N GLU A 231 8.52 27.72 -0.49
CA GLU A 231 9.03 28.56 -1.58
C GLU A 231 10.55 28.82 -1.45
N GLY A 232 11.28 28.63 -2.56
CA GLY A 232 12.75 28.85 -2.60
C GLY A 232 13.58 27.80 -1.85
N ARG A 233 13.00 26.71 -1.37
CA ARG A 233 13.71 25.70 -0.60
C ARG A 233 14.41 24.68 -1.48
N THR A 234 15.71 24.44 -1.22
CA THR A 234 16.49 23.37 -1.82
C THR A 234 16.42 22.09 -1.00
N ARG A 235 16.63 20.93 -1.64
CA ARG A 235 16.67 19.62 -0.99
C ARG A 235 18.06 19.02 -1.05
N LEU A 236 18.50 18.43 0.06
CA LEU A 236 19.81 17.76 0.12
C LEU A 236 19.83 16.50 -0.77
N LYS A 237 18.71 15.78 -0.86
CA LYS A 237 18.55 14.61 -1.74
C LYS A 237 17.41 14.89 -2.70
N GLU A 238 17.75 15.26 -3.92
CA GLU A 238 16.75 15.43 -4.98
C GLU A 238 16.44 14.09 -5.65
N LEU A 239 15.15 13.89 -5.96
CA LEU A 239 14.72 12.78 -6.79
C LEU A 239 15.21 13.04 -8.22
N GLN A 240 16.06 12.15 -8.73
CA GLN A 240 16.58 12.22 -10.09
C GLN A 240 15.91 11.16 -10.94
N TYR A 241 15.27 11.60 -12.02
CA TYR A 241 14.66 10.71 -12.99
C TYR A 241 15.75 10.06 -13.86
N SER A 242 15.75 8.73 -13.88
CA SER A 242 16.74 7.93 -14.62
C SER A 242 16.13 7.32 -15.88
N SER A 243 16.97 6.89 -16.82
CA SER A 243 16.55 6.08 -17.97
C SER A 243 15.81 4.79 -17.56
N LEU A 244 16.19 4.21 -16.41
CA LEU A 244 15.47 3.05 -15.83
C LEU A 244 14.00 3.35 -15.56
N ASP A 245 13.66 4.56 -15.14
CA ASP A 245 12.31 4.96 -14.84
C ASP A 245 11.46 5.04 -16.10
N THR A 246 12.04 5.59 -17.18
CA THR A 246 11.40 5.66 -18.49
C THR A 246 11.14 4.26 -19.05
N TYR A 247 12.11 3.35 -18.98
CA TYR A 247 11.93 1.97 -19.42
C TYR A 247 10.89 1.22 -18.57
N GLY A 248 10.89 1.43 -17.24
CA GLY A 248 9.94 0.80 -16.33
C GLY A 248 8.49 1.24 -16.61
N VAL A 249 8.25 2.56 -16.70
CA VAL A 249 6.93 3.09 -17.06
C VAL A 249 6.54 2.69 -18.47
N GLY A 250 7.48 2.75 -19.43
CA GLY A 250 7.27 2.34 -20.82
C GLY A 250 6.82 0.88 -20.94
N ALA A 251 7.46 -0.03 -20.19
CA ALA A 251 7.08 -1.44 -20.17
C ALA A 251 5.65 -1.65 -19.63
N VAL A 252 5.28 -0.93 -18.55
CA VAL A 252 3.92 -0.99 -18.00
C VAL A 252 2.90 -0.45 -18.99
N VAL A 253 3.18 0.69 -19.63
CA VAL A 253 2.29 1.28 -20.64
C VAL A 253 2.12 0.34 -21.82
N LEU A 254 3.21 -0.27 -22.30
CA LEU A 254 3.16 -1.23 -23.40
C LEU A 254 2.25 -2.42 -23.08
N VAL A 255 2.42 -3.04 -21.91
CA VAL A 255 1.57 -4.14 -21.45
C VAL A 255 0.11 -3.68 -21.35
N SER A 256 -0.13 -2.48 -20.80
CA SER A 256 -1.48 -1.93 -20.66
C SER A 256 -2.16 -1.72 -22.01
N VAL A 257 -1.42 -1.21 -23.00
CA VAL A 257 -1.91 -1.03 -24.38
C VAL A 257 -2.20 -2.39 -25.03
N VAL A 258 -1.31 -3.38 -24.86
CA VAL A 258 -1.53 -4.73 -25.39
C VAL A 258 -2.82 -5.33 -24.80
N LEU A 259 -3.04 -5.22 -23.49
CA LEU A 259 -4.26 -5.71 -22.85
C LEU A 259 -5.52 -5.00 -23.38
N ALA A 260 -5.45 -3.68 -23.55
CA ALA A 260 -6.57 -2.90 -24.11
C ALA A 260 -6.86 -3.29 -25.57
N VAL A 261 -5.84 -3.47 -26.40
CA VAL A 261 -6.00 -3.88 -27.80
C VAL A 261 -6.58 -5.30 -27.91
N LEU A 262 -6.11 -6.23 -27.07
CA LEU A 262 -6.65 -7.60 -27.07
C LEU A 262 -8.12 -7.61 -26.66
N ARG A 263 -8.52 -6.82 -25.68
CA ARG A 263 -9.92 -6.71 -25.25
C ARG A 263 -10.83 -6.12 -26.32
N TRP A 264 -10.44 -5.00 -26.96
CA TRP A 264 -11.29 -4.27 -27.91
C TRP A 264 -11.08 -4.70 -29.36
N GLY A 265 -9.88 -5.18 -29.74
CA GLY A 265 -9.57 -5.57 -31.10
C GLY A 265 -9.97 -7.00 -31.45
N PHE A 266 -9.87 -7.92 -30.51
CA PHE A 266 -10.13 -9.34 -30.75
C PHE A 266 -11.32 -9.88 -29.97
N GLY A 267 -11.93 -9.09 -29.06
CA GLY A 267 -13.06 -9.54 -28.24
C GLY A 267 -12.72 -10.72 -27.32
N ILE A 268 -11.42 -10.89 -27.01
CA ILE A 268 -10.87 -11.99 -26.20
C ILE A 268 -10.79 -11.57 -24.73
#